data_8b39b350e321ba1877768263dba398c6
#
_entry.id   8b39b350e321ba1877768263dba398c6
#
_cell.length_a   1.000
_cell.length_b   1.000
_cell.length_c   1.000
_cell.angle_alpha   90.00
_cell.angle_beta   90.00
_cell.angle_gamma   90.00
#
_symmetry.space_group_name_H-M   'P 1'
#
loop_
_entity.id
_entity.type
_entity.pdbx_description
1 polymer ?
#
loop_
_entity_poly.entity_id
_entity_poly.type
_entity_poly.pdbx_seq_one_letter_code
_entity_poly.pdbx_strand_id
1 'polypeptide(L)'
;MSAIRVRIIKIHLAKLMIATSVFASLFMACRAQHKPLAAGDQVPLFTLKDQNDSVFNISDYIGKKILVIYFYPKDESSVCTKEACSFRDAYSDFTNAGCMVVGINGGTVESHKHFQLRDQLPFTLLSDPGNQVLKLFGVKSKFMISGRETFVIDKSGKIRFTYDSFTNGPAHEAAALKFIKTMPS
;
A
#
# COMPACT_ATOMS: atom_id res chain seq x y z
N MET A 1 -15.36 54.29 -35.62
CA MET A 1 -15.21 52.80 -35.76
C MET A 1 -14.11 52.19 -34.90
N SER A 2 -13.30 52.94 -34.17
CA SER A 2 -12.10 52.45 -33.41
C SER A 2 -12.41 51.94 -32.01
N ALA A 3 -13.27 52.61 -31.26
CA ALA A 3 -13.51 52.28 -29.81
C ALA A 3 -14.23 50.94 -29.55
N ILE A 4 -15.11 50.52 -30.44
CA ILE A 4 -15.88 49.28 -30.28
C ILE A 4 -14.98 48.04 -30.52
N ARG A 5 -14.06 48.08 -31.48
CA ARG A 5 -13.10 46.98 -31.74
C ARG A 5 -12.16 46.75 -30.55
N VAL A 6 -11.67 47.81 -29.92
CA VAL A 6 -10.79 47.72 -28.74
C VAL A 6 -11.52 47.10 -27.54
N ARG A 7 -12.79 47.42 -27.36
CA ARG A 7 -13.62 46.87 -26.27
C ARG A 7 -13.91 45.37 -26.41
N ILE A 8 -14.16 44.92 -27.63
CA ILE A 8 -14.40 43.52 -27.96
C ILE A 8 -13.11 42.70 -27.73
N ILE A 9 -11.96 43.18 -28.15
CA ILE A 9 -10.67 42.50 -27.97
C ILE A 9 -10.33 42.38 -26.48
N LYS A 10 -10.57 43.40 -25.64
CA LYS A 10 -10.33 43.34 -24.19
C LYS A 10 -11.23 42.31 -23.50
N ILE A 11 -12.49 42.16 -23.92
CA ILE A 11 -13.43 41.17 -23.38
C ILE A 11 -13.01 39.74 -23.74
N HIS A 12 -12.52 39.50 -24.97
CA HIS A 12 -12.04 38.18 -25.38
C HIS A 12 -10.72 37.80 -24.70
N LEU A 13 -9.80 38.75 -24.52
CA LEU A 13 -8.58 38.50 -23.74
C LEU A 13 -8.87 38.20 -22.26
N ALA A 14 -9.80 38.93 -21.63
CA ALA A 14 -10.19 38.66 -20.24
C ALA A 14 -10.84 37.27 -20.08
N LYS A 15 -11.71 36.86 -21.02
CA LYS A 15 -12.31 35.51 -21.02
C LYS A 15 -11.28 34.40 -21.23
N LEU A 16 -10.26 34.62 -22.10
CA LEU A 16 -9.20 33.67 -22.34
C LEU A 16 -8.30 33.53 -21.10
N MET A 17 -7.98 34.62 -20.41
CA MET A 17 -7.18 34.60 -19.18
C MET A 17 -7.91 33.89 -18.01
N ILE A 18 -9.22 34.05 -17.91
CA ILE A 18 -10.03 33.36 -16.88
C ILE A 18 -10.10 31.85 -17.20
N ALA A 19 -10.28 31.47 -18.49
CA ALA A 19 -10.31 30.08 -18.89
C ALA A 19 -8.98 29.35 -18.63
N THR A 20 -7.83 30.02 -18.86
CA THR A 20 -6.50 29.45 -18.59
C THR A 20 -6.22 29.33 -17.10
N SER A 21 -6.70 30.26 -16.26
CA SER A 21 -6.49 30.19 -14.82
C SER A 21 -7.34 29.09 -14.16
N VAL A 22 -8.57 28.86 -14.65
CA VAL A 22 -9.44 27.76 -14.18
C VAL A 22 -8.86 26.40 -14.62
N PHE A 23 -8.31 26.30 -15.83
CA PHE A 23 -7.67 25.08 -16.30
C PHE A 23 -6.37 24.76 -15.56
N ALA A 24 -5.57 25.75 -15.21
CA ALA A 24 -4.37 25.59 -14.40
C ALA A 24 -4.68 25.17 -12.97
N SER A 25 -5.76 25.71 -12.35
CA SER A 25 -6.16 25.30 -11.01
C SER A 25 -6.76 23.88 -10.98
N LEU A 26 -7.43 23.42 -12.03
CA LEU A 26 -7.91 22.03 -12.14
C LEU A 26 -6.75 21.02 -12.29
N PHE A 27 -5.68 21.40 -13.01
CA PHE A 27 -4.48 20.56 -13.17
C PHE A 27 -3.63 20.47 -11.89
N MET A 28 -3.67 21.47 -11.04
CA MET A 28 -2.92 21.49 -9.78
C MET A 28 -3.56 20.66 -8.67
N ALA A 29 -4.87 20.38 -8.77
CA ALA A 29 -5.60 19.56 -7.80
C ALA A 29 -5.31 18.04 -7.93
N CYS A 30 -4.64 17.57 -9.00
CA CYS A 30 -4.44 16.14 -9.28
C CYS A 30 -3.06 15.60 -8.86
N ARG A 31 -2.24 16.37 -8.14
CA ARG A 31 -0.99 15.92 -7.52
C ARG A 31 -1.11 15.87 -6.01
N ALA A 32 -2.07 15.12 -5.50
CA ALA A 32 -2.02 14.67 -4.12
C ALA A 32 -0.83 13.71 -4.00
N GLN A 33 0.34 14.20 -3.60
CA GLN A 33 1.39 13.35 -3.09
C GLN A 33 0.81 12.66 -1.85
N HIS A 34 0.50 11.37 -1.96
CA HIS A 34 0.07 10.59 -0.82
C HIS A 34 1.17 10.65 0.24
N LYS A 35 0.88 11.32 1.35
CA LYS A 35 1.72 11.28 2.54
C LYS A 35 1.85 9.83 2.96
N PRO A 36 3.06 9.33 3.29
CA PRO A 36 3.20 8.00 3.86
C PRO A 36 2.24 7.81 5.04
N LEU A 37 1.53 6.69 5.05
CA LEU A 37 0.62 6.36 6.13
C LEU A 37 1.41 6.05 7.40
N ALA A 38 0.86 6.43 8.54
CA ALA A 38 1.47 6.28 9.85
C ALA A 38 0.47 5.75 10.87
N ALA A 39 0.95 5.42 12.07
CA ALA A 39 0.08 5.05 13.18
C ALA A 39 -0.94 6.18 13.46
N GLY A 40 -2.20 5.81 13.55
CA GLY A 40 -3.34 6.71 13.71
C GLY A 40 -4.15 6.94 12.42
N ASP A 41 -3.56 6.75 11.25
CA ASP A 41 -4.26 6.90 9.97
C ASP A 41 -5.22 5.73 9.71
N GLN A 42 -6.28 5.98 8.94
CA GLN A 42 -7.19 4.95 8.47
C GLN A 42 -6.60 4.24 7.25
N VAL A 43 -6.67 2.92 7.22
CA VAL A 43 -6.23 2.14 6.06
C VAL A 43 -7.08 2.46 4.83
N PRO A 44 -6.48 2.69 3.65
CA PRO A 44 -7.25 2.85 2.42
C PRO A 44 -7.94 1.55 2.02
N LEU A 45 -9.14 1.64 1.47
CA LEU A 45 -9.83 0.48 0.91
C LEU A 45 -9.19 0.13 -0.45
N PHE A 46 -8.95 -1.15 -0.65
CA PHE A 46 -8.43 -1.67 -1.91
C PHE A 46 -8.91 -3.09 -2.18
N THR A 47 -8.81 -3.48 -3.44
CA THR A 47 -9.11 -4.83 -3.93
C THR A 47 -7.96 -5.27 -4.83
N LEU A 48 -7.41 -6.46 -4.58
CA LEU A 48 -6.35 -7.09 -5.36
C LEU A 48 -6.69 -8.57 -5.61
N LYS A 49 -5.95 -9.22 -6.49
CA LYS A 49 -5.99 -10.68 -6.66
C LYS A 49 -4.95 -11.34 -5.77
N ASP A 50 -5.32 -12.47 -5.18
CA ASP A 50 -4.40 -13.31 -4.43
C ASP A 50 -3.64 -14.28 -5.36
N GLN A 51 -2.76 -15.07 -4.80
CA GLN A 51 -1.97 -16.09 -5.50
C GLN A 51 -2.81 -17.24 -6.11
N ASN A 52 -4.10 -17.32 -5.85
CA ASN A 52 -5.04 -18.27 -6.44
C ASN A 52 -5.99 -17.62 -7.46
N ASP A 53 -5.68 -16.38 -7.89
CA ASP A 53 -6.52 -15.54 -8.75
C ASP A 53 -7.88 -15.15 -8.13
N SER A 54 -8.05 -15.36 -6.84
CA SER A 54 -9.25 -14.98 -6.10
C SER A 54 -9.22 -13.50 -5.71
N VAL A 55 -10.38 -12.88 -5.64
CA VAL A 55 -10.51 -11.48 -5.27
C VAL A 55 -10.37 -11.34 -3.75
N PHE A 56 -9.37 -10.57 -3.32
CA PHE A 56 -9.18 -10.11 -1.95
C PHE A 56 -9.67 -8.66 -1.83
N ASN A 57 -10.66 -8.42 -0.97
CA ASN A 57 -11.13 -7.08 -0.63
C ASN A 57 -10.83 -6.82 0.84
N ILE A 58 -10.03 -5.79 1.15
CA ILE A 58 -9.64 -5.49 2.52
C ILE A 58 -10.84 -5.21 3.43
N SER A 59 -11.94 -4.65 2.89
CA SER A 59 -13.16 -4.35 3.66
C SER A 59 -13.80 -5.59 4.29
N ASP A 60 -13.58 -6.77 3.72
CA ASP A 60 -14.15 -8.02 4.21
C ASP A 60 -13.53 -8.49 5.55
N TYR A 61 -12.38 -7.93 5.89
CA TYR A 61 -11.58 -8.26 7.08
C TYR A 61 -11.65 -7.19 8.17
N ILE A 62 -11.94 -5.93 7.80
CA ILE A 62 -12.18 -4.84 8.76
C ILE A 62 -13.39 -5.22 9.66
N GLY A 63 -13.27 -5.01 10.93
CA GLY A 63 -14.25 -5.45 11.95
C GLY A 63 -14.04 -6.89 12.45
N LYS A 64 -13.24 -7.71 11.74
CA LYS A 64 -13.10 -9.14 12.03
C LYS A 64 -11.69 -9.55 12.47
N LYS A 65 -10.66 -9.00 11.81
CA LYS A 65 -9.26 -9.41 11.99
C LYS A 65 -8.35 -8.20 12.24
N ILE A 66 -7.28 -8.43 12.97
CA ILE A 66 -6.10 -7.57 12.93
C ILE A 66 -5.34 -7.96 11.66
N LEU A 67 -4.96 -6.97 10.83
CA LEU A 67 -4.22 -7.23 9.61
C LEU A 67 -2.75 -6.87 9.80
N VAL A 68 -1.86 -7.76 9.39
CA VAL A 68 -0.42 -7.52 9.26
C VAL A 68 -0.11 -7.52 7.78
N ILE A 69 -0.02 -6.32 7.20
CA ILE A 69 0.28 -6.15 5.77
C ILE A 69 1.75 -5.79 5.63
N TYR A 70 2.50 -6.58 4.86
CA TYR A 70 3.87 -6.25 4.52
C TYR A 70 4.05 -6.09 3.01
N PHE A 71 4.66 -4.97 2.63
CA PHE A 71 5.10 -4.71 1.26
C PHE A 71 6.54 -5.15 1.10
N TYR A 72 6.84 -5.84 0.01
CA TYR A 72 8.19 -6.34 -0.28
C TYR A 72 8.53 -6.20 -1.77
N PRO A 73 9.82 -6.01 -2.12
CA PRO A 73 10.20 -5.64 -3.48
C PRO A 73 9.91 -6.71 -4.54
N LYS A 74 10.20 -7.99 -4.25
CA LYS A 74 10.19 -9.02 -5.30
C LYS A 74 10.16 -10.42 -4.70
N ASP A 75 9.31 -11.29 -5.28
CA ASP A 75 9.31 -12.71 -4.98
C ASP A 75 10.70 -13.32 -5.14
N GLU A 76 10.99 -14.30 -4.32
CA GLU A 76 12.18 -15.16 -4.41
C GLU A 76 13.53 -14.43 -4.31
N SER A 77 13.57 -13.12 -4.06
CA SER A 77 14.81 -12.45 -3.75
C SER A 77 15.30 -12.85 -2.34
N SER A 78 16.61 -12.94 -2.15
CA SER A 78 17.21 -13.46 -0.90
C SER A 78 16.65 -12.83 0.38
N VAL A 79 16.51 -11.51 0.41
CA VAL A 79 15.98 -10.79 1.60
C VAL A 79 14.48 -11.02 1.74
N CYS A 80 13.71 -11.00 0.63
CA CYS A 80 12.26 -11.19 0.69
C CYS A 80 11.88 -12.63 1.05
N THR A 81 12.67 -13.63 0.57
CA THR A 81 12.48 -15.02 1.02
C THR A 81 12.70 -15.16 2.51
N LYS A 82 13.76 -14.57 3.06
CA LYS A 82 14.01 -14.60 4.51
C LYS A 82 12.90 -13.92 5.30
N GLU A 83 12.35 -12.81 4.80
CA GLU A 83 11.20 -12.13 5.42
C GLU A 83 9.94 -13.00 5.39
N ALA A 84 9.59 -13.55 4.23
CA ALA A 84 8.42 -14.42 4.10
C ALA A 84 8.55 -15.68 4.98
N CYS A 85 9.73 -16.29 5.02
CA CYS A 85 10.00 -17.43 5.89
C CYS A 85 9.90 -17.08 7.38
N SER A 86 10.34 -15.90 7.82
CA SER A 86 10.16 -15.49 9.23
C SER A 86 8.69 -15.35 9.59
N PHE A 87 7.85 -14.74 8.72
CA PHE A 87 6.41 -14.70 8.92
C PHE A 87 5.76 -16.09 8.90
N ARG A 88 6.24 -17.02 8.04
CA ARG A 88 5.78 -18.41 8.03
C ARG A 88 6.09 -19.12 9.35
N ASP A 89 7.31 -19.00 9.82
CA ASP A 89 7.78 -19.71 11.02
C ASP A 89 7.07 -19.21 12.29
N ALA A 90 6.67 -17.92 12.32
CA ALA A 90 5.88 -17.32 13.40
C ALA A 90 4.36 -17.32 13.14
N TYR A 91 3.87 -17.98 12.07
CA TYR A 91 2.48 -17.82 11.63
C TYR A 91 1.44 -18.25 12.68
N SER A 92 1.74 -19.29 13.45
CA SER A 92 0.88 -19.71 14.57
C SER A 92 0.71 -18.62 15.63
N ASP A 93 1.77 -17.86 15.94
CA ASP A 93 1.70 -16.78 16.93
C ASP A 93 0.77 -15.67 16.43
N PHE A 94 0.85 -15.30 15.12
CA PHE A 94 -0.06 -14.33 14.52
C PHE A 94 -1.52 -14.79 14.53
N THR A 95 -1.78 -16.03 14.14
CA THR A 95 -3.15 -16.56 14.09
C THR A 95 -3.77 -16.70 15.48
N ASN A 96 -2.99 -17.13 16.48
CA ASN A 96 -3.40 -17.21 17.87
C ASN A 96 -3.74 -15.82 18.46
N ALA A 97 -3.06 -14.76 17.98
CA ALA A 97 -3.38 -13.38 18.32
C ALA A 97 -4.55 -12.78 17.50
N GLY A 98 -5.25 -13.59 16.69
CA GLY A 98 -6.36 -13.14 15.84
C GLY A 98 -5.95 -12.31 14.63
N CYS A 99 -4.67 -12.37 14.26
CA CYS A 99 -4.12 -11.65 13.12
C CYS A 99 -4.22 -12.46 11.82
N MET A 100 -4.26 -11.73 10.70
CA MET A 100 -4.07 -12.25 9.35
C MET A 100 -2.85 -11.59 8.74
N VAL A 101 -1.91 -12.41 8.25
CA VAL A 101 -0.70 -11.92 7.55
C VAL A 101 -0.98 -11.86 6.05
N VAL A 102 -0.59 -10.76 5.41
CA VAL A 102 -0.78 -10.52 3.97
C VAL A 102 0.48 -9.89 3.40
N GLY A 103 1.08 -10.51 2.41
CA GLY A 103 2.20 -9.95 1.65
C GLY A 103 1.71 -9.28 0.37
N ILE A 104 2.28 -8.14 -0.02
CA ILE A 104 1.89 -7.40 -1.22
C ILE A 104 3.14 -7.00 -2.01
N ASN A 105 3.18 -7.30 -3.31
CA ASN A 105 4.14 -6.73 -4.24
C ASN A 105 3.59 -6.63 -5.66
N GLY A 106 4.36 -6.00 -6.57
CA GLY A 106 3.98 -5.79 -7.96
C GLY A 106 4.12 -7.00 -8.89
N GLY A 107 4.40 -8.19 -8.36
CA GLY A 107 4.52 -9.44 -9.11
C GLY A 107 3.17 -9.94 -9.63
N THR A 108 3.22 -10.95 -10.51
CA THR A 108 2.02 -11.59 -11.05
C THR A 108 1.45 -12.64 -10.09
N VAL A 109 0.19 -13.00 -10.29
CA VAL A 109 -0.49 -14.08 -9.55
C VAL A 109 0.32 -15.39 -9.64
N GLU A 110 0.84 -15.71 -10.82
CA GLU A 110 1.64 -16.92 -11.04
C GLU A 110 2.96 -16.89 -10.26
N SER A 111 3.64 -15.73 -10.23
CA SER A 111 4.86 -15.54 -9.45
C SER A 111 4.59 -15.77 -7.96
N HIS A 112 3.50 -15.17 -7.44
CA HIS A 112 3.09 -15.34 -6.06
C HIS A 112 2.71 -16.78 -5.74
N LYS A 113 2.04 -17.46 -6.66
CA LYS A 113 1.70 -18.89 -6.50
C LYS A 113 2.94 -19.75 -6.42
N HIS A 114 3.91 -19.51 -7.31
CA HIS A 114 5.17 -20.23 -7.28
C HIS A 114 5.93 -19.98 -5.97
N PHE A 115 6.05 -18.71 -5.55
CA PHE A 115 6.71 -18.34 -4.30
C PHE A 115 6.04 -18.99 -3.08
N GLN A 116 4.70 -18.95 -3.01
CA GLN A 116 3.92 -19.58 -1.95
C GLN A 116 4.22 -21.08 -1.84
N LEU A 117 4.18 -21.79 -2.97
CA LEU A 117 4.38 -23.24 -3.00
C LEU A 117 5.82 -23.63 -2.66
N ARG A 118 6.80 -22.94 -3.25
CA ARG A 118 8.22 -23.22 -3.04
C ARG A 118 8.63 -23.07 -1.57
N ASP A 119 8.18 -21.98 -0.92
CA ASP A 119 8.58 -21.68 0.45
C ASP A 119 7.51 -22.08 1.48
N GLN A 120 6.44 -22.77 1.04
CA GLN A 120 5.35 -23.28 1.88
C GLN A 120 4.72 -22.17 2.75
N LEU A 121 4.43 -21.00 2.15
CA LEU A 121 3.89 -19.85 2.85
C LEU A 121 2.40 -20.08 3.18
N PRO A 122 1.98 -20.06 4.47
CA PRO A 122 0.60 -20.38 4.86
C PRO A 122 -0.36 -19.19 4.78
N PHE A 123 0.09 -18.06 4.25
CA PHE A 123 -0.66 -16.82 4.22
C PHE A 123 -0.86 -16.28 2.80
N THR A 124 -1.67 -15.24 2.69
CA THR A 124 -2.05 -14.63 1.41
C THR A 124 -0.95 -13.75 0.85
N LEU A 125 -0.66 -13.89 -0.44
CA LEU A 125 0.15 -12.98 -1.24
C LEU A 125 -0.73 -12.29 -2.28
N LEU A 126 -0.65 -10.95 -2.37
CA LEU A 126 -1.50 -10.14 -3.23
C LEU A 126 -0.68 -9.51 -4.37
N SER A 127 -1.18 -9.65 -5.58
CA SER A 127 -0.62 -9.05 -6.79
C SER A 127 -1.07 -7.59 -6.93
N ASP A 128 -0.13 -6.64 -6.86
CA ASP A 128 -0.34 -5.20 -7.03
C ASP A 128 0.38 -4.68 -8.29
N PRO A 129 -0.07 -5.04 -9.51
CA PRO A 129 0.58 -4.64 -10.74
C PRO A 129 0.60 -3.11 -10.87
N GLY A 130 1.79 -2.56 -11.11
CA GLY A 130 1.99 -1.10 -11.14
C GLY A 130 2.10 -0.43 -9.77
N ASN A 131 2.15 -1.21 -8.67
CA ASN A 131 2.34 -0.72 -7.30
C ASN A 131 1.31 0.35 -6.89
N GLN A 132 0.03 0.12 -7.21
CA GLN A 132 -1.05 1.06 -6.94
C GLN A 132 -1.36 1.15 -5.45
N VAL A 133 -1.52 0.00 -4.80
CA VAL A 133 -1.78 -0.09 -3.35
C VAL A 133 -0.53 0.32 -2.57
N LEU A 134 0.67 -0.08 -3.02
CA LEU A 134 1.93 0.39 -2.44
C LEU A 134 1.98 1.93 -2.40
N LYS A 135 1.57 2.61 -3.48
CA LYS A 135 1.50 4.09 -3.55
C LYS A 135 0.42 4.65 -2.63
N LEU A 136 -0.74 4.00 -2.50
CA LEU A 136 -1.79 4.41 -1.56
C LEU A 136 -1.31 4.40 -0.11
N PHE A 137 -0.49 3.43 0.27
CA PHE A 137 0.14 3.37 1.60
C PHE A 137 1.31 4.34 1.76
N GLY A 138 1.81 4.91 0.66
CA GLY A 138 2.95 5.83 0.65
C GLY A 138 4.28 5.15 0.96
N VAL A 139 4.37 3.83 0.71
CA VAL A 139 5.61 3.06 0.91
C VAL A 139 6.70 3.57 -0.02
N LYS A 140 7.83 3.96 0.55
CA LYS A 140 8.93 4.61 -0.18
C LYS A 140 9.75 3.60 -0.97
N SER A 141 9.88 3.82 -2.27
CA SER A 141 10.83 3.08 -3.11
C SER A 141 12.24 3.62 -2.93
N LYS A 142 13.25 2.73 -2.98
CA LYS A 142 14.68 3.07 -2.93
C LYS A 142 15.37 2.53 -4.18
N PHE A 143 16.21 3.34 -4.83
CA PHE A 143 16.98 2.93 -6.02
C PHE A 143 16.12 2.29 -7.12
N MET A 144 14.93 2.83 -7.40
CA MET A 144 13.93 2.29 -8.33
C MET A 144 13.39 0.90 -7.98
N ILE A 145 13.68 0.39 -6.79
CA ILE A 145 13.13 -0.86 -6.26
C ILE A 145 11.96 -0.51 -5.34
N SER A 146 10.86 -1.23 -5.45
CA SER A 146 9.70 -1.10 -4.55
C SER A 146 10.13 -1.17 -3.09
N GLY A 147 9.48 -0.38 -2.25
CA GLY A 147 9.83 -0.30 -0.84
C GLY A 147 9.49 -1.58 -0.06
N ARG A 148 9.96 -1.61 1.18
CA ARG A 148 9.67 -2.66 2.16
C ARG A 148 9.16 -1.98 3.43
N GLU A 149 7.92 -2.24 3.78
CA GLU A 149 7.30 -1.68 4.98
C GLU A 149 6.19 -2.61 5.48
N THR A 150 6.08 -2.75 6.80
CA THR A 150 5.04 -3.56 7.43
C THR A 150 4.12 -2.66 8.24
N PHE A 151 2.82 -2.91 8.13
CA PHE A 151 1.74 -2.22 8.81
C PHE A 151 0.96 -3.20 9.68
N VAL A 152 0.70 -2.83 10.94
CA VAL A 152 -0.29 -3.51 11.79
C VAL A 152 -1.53 -2.64 11.86
N ILE A 153 -2.66 -3.21 11.47
CA ILE A 153 -3.95 -2.54 11.33
C ILE A 153 -4.93 -3.23 12.28
N ASP A 154 -5.56 -2.49 13.18
CA ASP A 154 -6.53 -3.03 14.10
C ASP A 154 -7.88 -3.35 13.43
N LYS A 155 -8.79 -3.97 14.19
CA LYS A 155 -10.13 -4.33 13.68
C LYS A 155 -10.96 -3.12 13.24
N SER A 156 -10.67 -1.91 13.73
CA SER A 156 -11.35 -0.69 13.27
C SER A 156 -10.82 -0.16 11.93
N GLY A 157 -9.81 -0.82 11.36
CA GLY A 157 -9.14 -0.38 10.13
C GLY A 157 -8.11 0.72 10.38
N LYS A 158 -7.74 1.00 11.63
CA LYS A 158 -6.75 2.01 11.97
C LYS A 158 -5.36 1.40 12.02
N ILE A 159 -4.40 2.04 11.36
CA ILE A 159 -2.98 1.68 11.46
C ILE A 159 -2.50 1.96 12.88
N ARG A 160 -1.93 0.96 13.53
CA ARG A 160 -1.45 1.04 14.91
C ARG A 160 0.06 1.03 14.99
N PHE A 161 0.72 0.48 13.98
CA PHE A 161 2.18 0.35 13.95
C PHE A 161 2.67 0.30 12.51
N THR A 162 3.85 0.84 12.24
CA THR A 162 4.59 0.71 11.00
C THR A 162 6.05 0.36 11.28
N TYR A 163 6.66 -0.41 10.39
CA TYR A 163 8.08 -0.74 10.45
C TYR A 163 8.69 -0.74 9.05
N ASP A 164 9.73 0.07 8.84
CA ASP A 164 10.49 0.17 7.58
C ASP A 164 11.93 -0.27 7.80
N SER A 165 12.37 -1.29 7.09
CA SER A 165 13.78 -1.69 7.01
C SER A 165 14.05 -2.35 5.65
N PHE A 166 14.76 -1.69 4.77
CA PHE A 166 14.97 -2.17 3.40
C PHE A 166 15.81 -3.45 3.33
N THR A 167 16.78 -3.63 4.22
CA THR A 167 17.78 -4.71 4.17
C THR A 167 17.55 -5.85 5.17
N ASN A 168 16.78 -5.60 6.23
CA ASN A 168 16.55 -6.61 7.29
C ASN A 168 15.11 -7.13 7.22
N GLY A 169 14.86 -8.10 6.30
CA GLY A 169 13.55 -8.73 6.13
C GLY A 169 12.99 -9.36 7.42
N PRO A 170 13.72 -10.25 8.11
CA PRO A 170 13.20 -10.90 9.32
C PRO A 170 12.82 -9.94 10.46
N ALA A 171 13.43 -8.75 10.53
CA ALA A 171 13.07 -7.76 11.55
C ALA A 171 11.63 -7.24 11.42
N HIS A 172 11.01 -7.35 10.24
CA HIS A 172 9.61 -6.95 10.00
C HIS A 172 8.63 -7.81 10.78
N GLU A 173 8.81 -9.13 10.70
CA GLU A 173 8.03 -10.10 11.47
C GLU A 173 8.20 -9.86 12.98
N ALA A 174 9.46 -9.84 13.47
CA ALA A 174 9.76 -9.68 14.89
C ALA A 174 9.19 -8.37 15.47
N ALA A 175 9.29 -7.25 14.74
CA ALA A 175 8.75 -5.97 15.16
C ALA A 175 7.20 -5.98 15.21
N ALA A 176 6.55 -6.54 14.19
CA ALA A 176 5.10 -6.66 14.15
C ALA A 176 4.57 -7.53 15.30
N LEU A 177 5.15 -8.71 15.49
CA LEU A 177 4.73 -9.64 16.55
C LEU A 177 4.96 -9.06 17.96
N LYS A 178 6.10 -8.40 18.17
CA LYS A 178 6.38 -7.69 19.42
C LYS A 178 5.33 -6.63 19.72
N PHE A 179 4.95 -5.84 18.71
CA PHE A 179 3.90 -4.82 18.88
C PHE A 179 2.54 -5.45 19.16
N ILE A 180 2.14 -6.48 18.43
CA ILE A 180 0.84 -7.16 18.62
C ILE A 180 0.69 -7.69 20.03
N LYS A 181 1.75 -8.24 20.63
CA LYS A 181 1.75 -8.71 22.04
C LYS A 181 1.50 -7.58 23.07
N THR A 182 1.60 -6.31 22.67
CA THR A 182 1.27 -5.16 23.53
C THR A 182 -0.13 -4.62 23.31
N MET A 183 -0.87 -5.12 22.28
CA MET A 183 -2.23 -4.67 22.01
C MET A 183 -3.20 -5.25 23.07
N PRO A 184 -4.18 -4.48 23.51
CA PRO A 184 -5.25 -5.03 24.37
C PRO A 184 -6.05 -6.09 23.61
N SER A 185 -6.41 -7.15 24.32
CA SER A 185 -7.23 -8.26 23.81
C SER A 185 -8.65 -7.81 23.46
#